data_6e2b698e17b9d798800820910e445ad3
#
_entry.id   6e2b698e17b9d798800820910e445ad3
#
_cell.length_a   1.000
_cell.length_b   1.000
_cell.length_c   1.000
_cell.angle_alpha   90.00
_cell.angle_beta   90.00
_cell.angle_gamma   90.00
#
_symmetry.space_group_name_H-M   'P 1'
#
loop_
_entity.id
_entity.type
_entity.pdbx_description
1 polymer ?
#
loop_
_entity_poly.entity_id
_entity_poly.type
_entity_poly.pdbx_seq_one_letter_code
_entity_poly.pdbx_strand_id
1 'polypeptide(L)' 'MPLMFAPVERAMKVIKILADEKTKKHLENLGITIDSELRVLSSGASVIVLVKDTRLALDSGLASKIFVVQA' A
#
# COMPACT_ATOMS: atom_id res chain seq x y z
N MET A 1 -3.89 9.12 -4.83
CA MET A 1 -4.91 8.14 -5.26
C MET A 1 -4.90 6.94 -4.32
N PRO A 2 -6.04 6.28 -4.13
CA PRO A 2 -6.05 5.06 -3.33
C PRO A 2 -5.16 3.99 -3.98
N LEU A 3 -4.50 3.20 -3.13
CA LEU A 3 -3.57 2.18 -3.58
C LEU A 3 -4.21 1.19 -4.57
N MET A 4 -5.48 0.85 -4.35
CA MET A 4 -6.18 -0.10 -5.21
C MET A 4 -6.33 0.37 -6.65
N PHE A 5 -6.17 1.66 -6.91
CA PHE A 5 -6.24 2.23 -8.26
C PHE A 5 -4.88 2.54 -8.84
N ALA A 6 -3.81 2.27 -8.12
CA ALA A 6 -2.46 2.54 -8.59
C ALA A 6 -2.10 1.61 -9.75
N PRO A 7 -1.35 2.11 -10.75
CA PRO A 7 -0.90 1.27 -11.85
C PRO A 7 0.06 0.19 -11.35
N VAL A 8 -0.02 -0.99 -11.97
CA VAL A 8 0.87 -2.09 -11.59
C VAL A 8 2.29 -1.84 -12.09
N GLU A 9 3.25 -2.41 -11.38
CA GLU A 9 4.68 -2.37 -11.72
C GLU A 9 5.29 -0.98 -11.80
N ARG A 10 4.69 -0.01 -11.13
CA ARG A 10 5.23 1.33 -11.00
C ARG A 10 5.55 1.62 -9.54
N ALA A 11 6.68 2.30 -9.32
CA ALA A 11 7.05 2.72 -7.98
C ALA A 11 6.08 3.80 -7.50
N MET A 12 5.48 3.58 -6.34
CA MET A 12 4.53 4.52 -5.74
C MET A 12 5.03 4.89 -4.35
N LYS A 13 4.68 6.08 -3.91
CA LYS A 13 5.05 6.58 -2.60
C LYS A 13 3.79 6.79 -1.76
N VAL A 14 3.80 6.28 -0.54
CA VAL A 14 2.67 6.44 0.38
C VAL A 14 2.66 7.85 0.93
N ILE A 15 1.54 8.56 0.74
CA ILE A 15 1.41 9.94 1.22
C ILE A 15 0.41 10.07 2.35
N LYS A 16 -0.51 9.12 2.49
CA LYS A 16 -1.56 9.23 3.50
C LYS A 16 -2.12 7.84 3.81
N ILE A 17 -2.44 7.61 5.06
CA ILE A 17 -3.10 6.38 5.50
C ILE A 17 -4.30 6.79 6.36
N LEU A 18 -5.51 6.48 5.87
CA LEU A 18 -6.75 6.80 6.56
C LEU A 18 -7.24 5.57 7.31
N ALA A 19 -6.62 5.29 8.44
CA ALA A 19 -6.93 4.13 9.25
C ALA A 19 -6.81 4.46 10.72
N ASP A 20 -7.37 3.62 11.57
CA ASP A 20 -7.23 3.80 13.01
C ASP A 20 -5.78 3.47 13.44
N GLU A 21 -5.47 3.80 14.69
CA GLU A 21 -4.11 3.61 15.19
C GLU A 21 -3.65 2.16 15.15
N LYS A 22 -4.56 1.24 15.44
CA LYS A 22 -4.25 -0.18 15.43
C LYS A 22 -3.88 -0.66 14.04
N THR A 23 -4.66 -0.25 13.04
CA THR A 23 -4.41 -0.61 11.65
C THR A 23 -3.15 0.04 11.13
N LYS A 24 -2.92 1.32 11.47
CA LYS A 24 -1.69 2.02 11.10
C LYS A 24 -0.47 1.31 11.64
N LYS A 25 -0.53 0.88 12.90
CA LYS A 25 0.58 0.18 13.53
C LYS A 25 0.84 -1.16 12.86
N HIS A 26 -0.22 -1.85 12.48
CA HIS A 26 -0.10 -3.11 11.74
C HIS A 26 0.60 -2.88 10.40
N LEU A 27 0.23 -1.82 9.68
CA LEU A 27 0.87 -1.48 8.42
C LEU A 27 2.33 -1.10 8.61
N GLU A 28 2.66 -0.37 9.68
CA GLU A 28 4.04 -0.05 10.00
C GLU A 28 4.87 -1.32 10.20
N ASN A 29 4.31 -2.30 10.88
CA ASN A 29 5.01 -3.57 11.12
C ASN A 29 5.26 -4.31 9.80
N LEU A 30 4.46 -4.05 8.79
CA LEU A 30 4.65 -4.63 7.46
C LEU A 30 5.59 -3.79 6.59
N GLY A 31 6.03 -2.63 7.08
CA GLY A 31 6.92 -1.75 6.35
C GLY A 31 6.20 -0.67 5.54
N ILE A 32 4.89 -0.52 5.74
CA ILE A 32 4.10 0.49 5.03
C ILE A 32 3.86 1.68 5.93
N THR A 33 4.57 2.77 5.67
CA THR A 33 4.47 4.02 6.43
C THR A 33 4.41 5.19 5.46
N ILE A 34 4.13 6.38 5.98
CA ILE A 34 4.19 7.60 5.16
C ILE A 34 5.60 7.72 4.60
N ASP A 35 5.70 8.09 3.34
CA ASP A 35 6.93 8.22 2.56
C ASP A 35 7.57 6.88 2.17
N SER A 36 6.98 5.75 2.52
CA SER A 36 7.46 4.46 2.04
C SER A 36 7.22 4.34 0.55
N GLU A 37 8.16 3.72 -0.15
CA GLU A 37 7.96 3.37 -1.55
C GLU A 37 7.53 1.91 -1.63
N LEU A 38 6.59 1.67 -2.53
CA LEU A 38 6.13 0.30 -2.79
C LEU A 38 5.75 0.19 -4.27
N ARG A 39 5.56 -1.04 -4.70
CA ARG A 39 5.18 -1.31 -6.09
C ARG A 39 4.00 -2.27 -6.08
N VAL A 40 2.94 -1.92 -6.82
CA VAL A 40 1.79 -2.81 -6.97
C VAL A 40 2.13 -3.86 -8.01
N LEU A 41 2.04 -5.12 -7.65
CA LEU A 41 2.33 -6.23 -8.57
C LEU A 41 1.08 -6.74 -9.25
N SER A 42 -0.04 -6.73 -8.54
CA SER A 42 -1.32 -7.10 -9.14
C SER A 42 -2.45 -6.49 -8.29
N SER A 43 -3.62 -6.36 -8.89
CA SER A 43 -4.77 -5.83 -8.19
C SER A 43 -6.00 -6.63 -8.61
N GLY A 44 -6.94 -6.78 -7.68
CA GLY A 44 -8.13 -7.57 -7.86
C GLY A 44 -8.86 -7.63 -6.54
N ALA A 45 -9.33 -8.81 -6.12
CA ALA A 45 -9.94 -8.98 -4.80
C ALA A 45 -8.93 -8.62 -3.70
N SER A 46 -7.64 -8.87 -3.97
CA SER A 46 -6.54 -8.45 -3.10
C SER A 46 -5.56 -7.64 -3.93
N VAL A 47 -4.84 -6.74 -3.27
CA VAL A 47 -3.78 -5.97 -3.91
C VAL A 47 -2.45 -6.55 -3.43
N ILE A 48 -1.64 -7.04 -4.37
CA ILE A 48 -0.32 -7.58 -4.06
C ILE A 48 0.69 -6.47 -4.25
N VAL A 49 1.45 -6.17 -3.21
CA VAL A 49 2.47 -5.10 -3.27
C VAL A 49 3.83 -5.66 -2.90
N LEU A 50 4.86 -5.04 -3.44
CA LEU A 50 6.24 -5.34 -3.10
C LEU A 50 6.78 -4.18 -2.26
N VAL A 51 7.17 -4.46 -1.02
CA VAL A 51 7.71 -3.48 -0.10
C VAL A 51 9.04 -4.01 0.44
N LYS A 52 10.13 -3.31 0.14
CA LYS A 52 11.47 -3.70 0.63
C LYS A 52 11.76 -5.19 0.36
N ASP A 53 11.55 -5.61 -0.86
CA ASP A 53 11.79 -6.99 -1.30
C ASP A 53 10.84 -8.02 -0.66
N THR A 54 9.81 -7.56 0.04
CA THR A 54 8.81 -8.43 0.64
C THR A 54 7.50 -8.27 -0.09
N ARG A 55 6.90 -9.39 -0.47
CA ARG A 55 5.62 -9.40 -1.16
C ARG A 55 4.50 -9.52 -0.14
N LEU A 56 3.53 -8.60 -0.20
CA LEU A 56 2.42 -8.55 0.73
C LEU A 56 1.10 -8.56 -0.03
N ALA A 57 0.11 -9.27 0.51
CA ALA A 57 -1.25 -9.25 -0.02
C ALA A 57 -2.12 -8.43 0.93
N LEU A 58 -2.75 -7.40 0.40
CA LEU A 58 -3.64 -6.52 1.16
C LEU A 58 -5.05 -6.69 0.62
N ASP A 59 -6.04 -6.83 1.50
CA ASP A 59 -7.42 -6.89 1.02
C ASP A 59 -7.84 -5.50 0.50
N SER A 60 -8.91 -5.47 -0.29
CA SER A 60 -9.34 -4.22 -0.92
C SER A 60 -9.77 -3.17 0.09
N GLY A 61 -10.34 -3.59 1.22
CA GLY A 61 -10.74 -2.68 2.28
C GLY A 61 -9.54 -1.97 2.88
N LEU A 62 -8.45 -2.70 3.10
CA LEU A 62 -7.23 -2.11 3.64
C LEU A 62 -6.53 -1.26 2.61
N ALA A 63 -6.44 -1.74 1.37
CA ALA A 63 -5.80 -1.00 0.29
C ALA A 63 -6.49 0.33 -0.01
N SER A 64 -7.81 0.39 0.18
CA SER A 64 -8.57 1.62 -0.06
C SER A 64 -8.24 2.73 0.94
N LYS A 65 -7.62 2.39 2.06
CA LYS A 65 -7.25 3.36 3.10
C LYS A 65 -5.83 3.90 2.92
N ILE A 66 -5.08 3.37 1.97
CA ILE A 66 -3.71 3.80 1.71
C ILE A 66 -3.72 4.66 0.44
N PHE A 67 -3.18 5.86 0.55
CA PHE A 67 -3.12 6.80 -0.58
C PHE A 67 -1.69 6.97 -1.03
N VAL A 68 -1.47 6.90 -2.32
CA VAL A 68 -0.14 6.94 -2.92
C VAL A 68 -0.09 7.93 -4.07
N VAL A 69 1.14 8.34 -4.40
CA VAL A 69 1.44 9.12 -5.61
C VAL A 69 2.61 8.43 -6.29
N GLN A 70 2.82 8.76 -7.54
CA GLN A 70 3.95 8.22 -8.30
C GLN A 70 5.26 8.69 -7.65
N ALA A 71 6.15 7.76 -7.41
CA ALA A 71 7.43 8.07 -6.78
C ALA A 71 8.40 8.74 -7.76
#